data_ad916d8f4ac81214e8802ee7a2fa0f2d
#
_entry.id   ad916d8f4ac81214e8802ee7a2fa0f2d
#
_cell.length_a   1.000
_cell.length_b   1.000
_cell.length_c   1.000
_cell.angle_alpha   90.00
_cell.angle_beta   90.00
_cell.angle_gamma   90.00
#
_symmetry.space_group_name_H-M   'P 1'
#
loop_
_entity.id
_entity.type
_entity.pdbx_description
1 polymer ?
#
loop_
_entity_poly.entity_id
_entity_poly.type
_entity_poly.pdbx_seq_one_letter_code
_entity_poly.pdbx_strand_id
1 'polypeptide(L)'
;MEIILLLFVVVLIAVAIIASRMSENYVPYPYKLKDVSLCTAQEDQFLTLLEKSVGDNFRIFTKVRLSDIVTVRSGLSSTARKDAHNKASQRILDYVLCDIHTMQVKAAIELEPGQSSMNQQKR
;
A
#
# COMPACT_ATOMS: atom_id res chain seq x y z
N MET A 1 -39.88 -45.62 3.84
CA MET A 1 -40.11 -44.30 4.53
C MET A 1 -38.92 -43.98 5.43
N GLU A 2 -38.47 -44.85 6.30
CA GLU A 2 -37.37 -44.60 7.26
C GLU A 2 -36.03 -44.32 6.58
N ILE A 3 -35.68 -44.99 5.50
CA ILE A 3 -34.43 -44.77 4.77
C ILE A 3 -34.39 -43.37 4.14
N ILE A 4 -35.52 -42.89 3.60
CA ILE A 4 -35.63 -41.55 3.02
C ILE A 4 -35.47 -40.49 4.08
N LEU A 5 -36.07 -40.67 5.26
CA LEU A 5 -35.94 -39.78 6.38
C LEU A 5 -34.48 -39.71 6.88
N LEU A 6 -33.81 -40.86 6.94
CA LEU A 6 -32.41 -40.93 7.37
C LEU A 6 -31.45 -40.24 6.40
N LEU A 7 -31.68 -40.42 5.08
CA LEU A 7 -30.93 -39.70 4.04
C LEU A 7 -31.13 -38.17 4.14
N PHE A 8 -32.37 -37.75 4.40
CA PHE A 8 -32.69 -36.33 4.53
C PHE A 8 -31.95 -35.69 5.73
N VAL A 9 -31.92 -36.39 6.87
CA VAL A 9 -31.17 -35.91 8.06
C VAL A 9 -29.68 -35.82 7.80
N VAL A 10 -29.10 -36.82 7.11
CA VAL A 10 -27.65 -36.79 6.74
C VAL A 10 -27.31 -35.62 5.84
N VAL A 11 -28.18 -35.30 4.85
CA VAL A 11 -27.99 -34.13 3.98
C VAL A 11 -28.08 -32.82 4.77
N LEU A 12 -29.04 -32.69 5.69
CA LEU A 12 -29.13 -31.51 6.55
C LEU A 12 -27.89 -31.32 7.41
N ILE A 13 -27.36 -32.39 8.00
CA ILE A 13 -26.13 -32.32 8.81
C ILE A 13 -24.94 -31.90 7.92
N ALA A 14 -24.81 -32.49 6.71
CA ALA A 14 -23.75 -32.11 5.79
C ALA A 14 -23.81 -30.64 5.37
N VAL A 15 -25.01 -30.13 5.05
CA VAL A 15 -25.21 -28.71 4.73
C VAL A 15 -24.87 -27.82 5.94
N ALA A 16 -25.26 -28.18 7.14
CA ALA A 16 -24.95 -27.43 8.36
C ALA A 16 -23.43 -27.38 8.62
N ILE A 17 -22.70 -28.48 8.42
CA ILE A 17 -21.24 -28.54 8.56
C ILE A 17 -20.55 -27.67 7.49
N ILE A 18 -21.00 -27.71 6.24
CA ILE A 18 -20.46 -26.88 5.15
C ILE A 18 -20.72 -25.41 5.46
N ALA A 19 -21.92 -25.04 5.87
CA ALA A 19 -22.30 -23.67 6.20
C ALA A 19 -21.48 -23.13 7.40
N SER A 20 -21.24 -23.94 8.45
CA SER A 20 -20.42 -23.53 9.58
C SER A 20 -18.96 -23.30 9.19
N ARG A 21 -18.38 -24.16 8.34
CA ARG A 21 -17.01 -23.99 7.84
C ARG A 21 -16.84 -22.76 6.93
N MET A 22 -17.84 -22.42 6.15
CA MET A 22 -17.83 -21.19 5.34
C MET A 22 -17.93 -19.93 6.20
N SER A 23 -18.62 -20.01 7.34
CA SER A 23 -18.76 -18.86 8.28
C SER A 23 -17.49 -18.60 9.10
N GLU A 24 -16.69 -19.62 9.41
CA GLU A 24 -15.48 -19.48 10.23
C GLU A 24 -14.35 -18.69 9.57
N ASN A 25 -14.36 -18.55 8.23
CA ASN A 25 -13.30 -17.87 7.48
C ASN A 25 -13.61 -16.39 7.16
N TYR A 26 -14.77 -15.88 7.55
CA TYR A 26 -15.11 -14.48 7.31
C TYR A 26 -14.62 -13.60 8.46
N VAL A 27 -13.42 -13.02 8.29
CA VAL A 27 -12.93 -11.95 9.15
C VAL A 27 -13.30 -10.62 8.49
N PRO A 28 -14.29 -9.89 9.00
CA PRO A 28 -14.76 -8.66 8.37
C PRO A 28 -13.68 -7.57 8.30
N TYR A 29 -12.68 -7.66 9.16
CA TYR A 29 -11.54 -6.74 9.19
C TYR A 29 -10.25 -7.51 9.52
N PRO A 30 -9.56 -8.07 8.50
CA PRO A 30 -8.40 -8.95 8.70
C PRO A 30 -7.11 -8.20 9.04
N TYR A 31 -7.16 -6.89 9.24
CA TYR A 31 -5.97 -6.05 9.45
C TYR A 31 -5.85 -5.58 10.88
N LYS A 32 -4.63 -5.51 11.37
CA LYS A 32 -4.28 -4.84 12.63
C LYS A 32 -3.16 -3.85 12.40
N LEU A 33 -3.09 -2.84 13.25
CA LEU A 33 -2.01 -1.87 13.24
C LEU A 33 -0.67 -2.58 13.50
N LYS A 34 0.35 -2.26 12.71
CA LYS A 34 1.73 -2.65 13.00
C LYS A 34 2.32 -1.68 14.02
N ASP A 35 3.11 -2.19 14.94
CA ASP A 35 3.91 -1.38 15.86
C ASP A 35 5.23 -0.99 15.19
N VAL A 36 5.15 -0.11 14.19
CA VAL A 36 6.31 0.37 13.43
C VAL A 36 6.16 1.86 13.11
N SER A 37 7.27 2.57 13.07
CA SER A 37 7.32 3.94 12.55
C SER A 37 7.18 3.94 11.01
N LEU A 38 6.50 4.93 10.46
CA LEU A 38 6.42 5.13 9.02
C LEU A 38 7.74 5.56 8.40
N CYS A 39 8.57 6.24 9.17
CA CYS A 39 9.86 6.77 8.73
C CYS A 39 10.99 6.09 9.49
N THR A 40 12.12 5.88 8.81
CA THR A 40 13.39 5.55 9.45
C THR A 40 13.93 6.77 10.19
N ALA A 41 14.91 6.58 11.09
CA ALA A 41 15.54 7.70 11.80
C ALA A 41 16.14 8.75 10.85
N GLN A 42 16.74 8.31 9.73
CA GLN A 42 17.28 9.21 8.71
C GLN A 42 16.20 9.99 7.98
N GLU A 43 15.11 9.32 7.60
CA GLU A 43 13.95 9.97 6.98
C GLU A 43 13.31 10.99 7.93
N ASP A 44 13.17 10.67 9.21
CA ASP A 44 12.60 11.58 10.22
C ASP A 44 13.45 12.85 10.41
N GLN A 45 14.78 12.69 10.48
CA GLN A 45 15.69 13.84 10.52
C GLN A 45 15.56 14.72 9.28
N PHE A 46 15.51 14.11 8.10
CA PHE A 46 15.33 14.86 6.85
C PHE A 46 13.96 15.55 6.81
N LEU A 47 12.90 14.90 7.24
CA LEU A 47 11.56 15.49 7.32
C LEU A 47 11.55 16.75 8.18
N THR A 48 12.21 16.71 9.35
CA THR A 48 12.34 17.87 10.23
C THR A 48 13.04 19.05 9.56
N LEU A 49 14.10 18.78 8.80
CA LEU A 49 14.82 19.81 8.03
C LEU A 49 13.95 20.35 6.88
N LEU A 50 13.25 19.47 6.19
CA LEU A 50 12.38 19.81 5.07
C LEU A 50 11.22 20.73 5.55
N GLU A 51 10.57 20.38 6.65
CA GLU A 51 9.50 21.18 7.27
C GLU A 51 9.96 22.62 7.59
N LYS A 52 11.16 22.73 8.19
CA LYS A 52 11.76 24.06 8.47
C LYS A 52 12.09 24.84 7.19
N SER A 53 12.49 24.15 6.12
CA SER A 53 12.93 24.76 4.87
C SER A 53 11.75 25.26 4.02
N VAL A 54 10.66 24.51 3.95
CA VAL A 54 9.50 24.87 3.11
C VAL A 54 8.51 25.77 3.84
N GLY A 55 8.55 25.82 5.17
CA GLY A 55 7.65 26.62 5.99
C GLY A 55 6.18 26.31 5.76
N ASP A 56 5.33 27.33 5.92
CA ASP A 56 3.87 27.18 5.82
C ASP A 56 3.32 27.18 4.38
N ASN A 57 4.21 27.26 3.37
CA ASN A 57 3.79 27.35 1.97
C ASN A 57 3.40 26.00 1.34
N PHE A 58 3.90 24.93 1.90
CA PHE A 58 3.71 23.59 1.38
C PHE A 58 3.23 22.62 2.45
N ARG A 59 2.49 21.64 2.00
CA ARG A 59 2.10 20.48 2.78
C ARG A 59 2.95 19.30 2.39
N ILE A 60 3.58 18.62 3.35
CA ILE A 60 4.47 17.48 3.11
C ILE A 60 3.69 16.20 3.38
N PHE A 61 3.71 15.28 2.41
CA PHE A 61 3.21 13.93 2.53
C PHE A 61 4.37 12.95 2.45
N THR A 62 4.35 11.92 3.27
CA THR A 62 5.34 10.85 3.28
C THR A 62 4.77 9.57 2.68
N LYS A 63 5.64 8.74 2.07
CA LYS A 63 5.28 7.41 1.58
C LYS A 63 4.12 7.41 0.57
N VAL A 64 4.17 8.34 -0.37
CA VAL A 64 3.18 8.47 -1.45
C VAL A 64 3.56 7.54 -2.60
N ARG A 65 2.60 6.77 -3.08
CA ARG A 65 2.81 5.90 -4.24
C ARG A 65 2.90 6.74 -5.51
N LEU A 66 3.89 6.42 -6.37
CA LEU A 66 4.11 7.18 -7.61
C LEU A 66 2.87 7.19 -8.51
N SER A 67 2.15 6.08 -8.63
CA SER A 67 0.92 6.00 -9.44
C SER A 67 -0.22 6.90 -8.98
N ASP A 68 -0.18 7.41 -7.74
CA ASP A 68 -1.21 8.32 -7.23
C ASP A 68 -1.02 9.75 -7.72
N ILE A 69 0.19 10.09 -8.19
CA ILE A 69 0.54 11.45 -8.62
C ILE A 69 0.97 11.55 -10.09
N VAL A 70 1.17 10.43 -10.80
CA VAL A 70 1.50 10.41 -12.22
C VAL A 70 0.49 9.59 -13.02
N THR A 71 0.34 9.95 -14.29
CA THR A 71 -0.40 9.15 -15.25
C THR A 71 0.52 8.71 -16.40
N VAL A 72 0.21 7.58 -17.01
CA VAL A 72 0.98 7.08 -18.16
C VAL A 72 0.64 7.90 -19.37
N ARG A 73 1.67 8.36 -20.12
CA ARG A 73 1.51 9.16 -21.35
C ARG A 73 0.69 8.40 -22.40
N SER A 74 -0.06 9.14 -23.20
CA SER A 74 -0.73 8.62 -24.39
C SER A 74 0.27 8.18 -25.46
N GLY A 75 -0.17 7.33 -26.39
CA GLY A 75 0.68 6.89 -27.54
C GLY A 75 1.51 5.63 -27.27
N LEU A 76 1.46 5.05 -26.07
CA LEU A 76 2.11 3.77 -25.78
C LEU A 76 1.22 2.59 -26.20
N SER A 77 1.85 1.47 -26.55
CA SER A 77 1.16 0.19 -26.72
C SER A 77 0.49 -0.24 -25.41
N SER A 78 -0.51 -1.13 -25.47
CA SER A 78 -1.19 -1.65 -24.30
C SER A 78 -0.25 -2.33 -23.29
N THR A 79 0.73 -3.09 -23.80
CA THR A 79 1.76 -3.76 -23.00
C THR A 79 2.67 -2.75 -22.29
N ALA A 80 3.21 -1.77 -23.03
CA ALA A 80 4.07 -0.74 -22.46
C ALA A 80 3.33 0.13 -21.42
N ARG A 81 2.05 0.41 -21.65
CA ARG A 81 1.20 1.13 -20.70
C ARG A 81 1.00 0.36 -19.41
N LYS A 82 0.70 -0.95 -19.51
CA LYS A 82 0.54 -1.84 -18.35
C LYS A 82 1.83 -1.93 -17.53
N ASP A 83 2.98 -2.09 -18.22
CA ASP A 83 4.28 -2.16 -17.56
C ASP A 83 4.64 -0.85 -16.84
N ALA A 84 4.40 0.30 -17.48
CA ALA A 84 4.63 1.60 -16.87
C ALA A 84 3.74 1.81 -15.65
N HIS A 85 2.46 1.44 -15.73
CA HIS A 85 1.53 1.52 -14.59
C HIS A 85 1.96 0.60 -13.44
N ASN A 86 2.34 -0.64 -13.72
CA ASN A 86 2.82 -1.58 -12.72
C ASN A 86 4.08 -1.08 -12.01
N LYS A 87 5.05 -0.52 -12.74
CA LYS A 87 6.26 0.08 -12.18
C LYS A 87 5.92 1.26 -11.26
N ALA A 88 5.05 2.16 -11.71
CA ALA A 88 4.61 3.30 -10.91
C ALA A 88 3.85 2.87 -9.65
N SER A 89 3.05 1.80 -9.72
CA SER A 89 2.28 1.28 -8.58
C SER A 89 3.15 0.63 -7.50
N GLN A 90 4.34 0.18 -7.85
CA GLN A 90 5.30 -0.44 -6.92
C GLN A 90 6.29 0.54 -6.31
N ARG A 91 6.40 1.76 -6.87
CA ARG A 91 7.32 2.78 -6.39
C ARG A 91 6.66 3.68 -5.37
N ILE A 92 7.31 3.83 -4.22
CA ILE A 92 6.87 4.70 -3.13
C ILE A 92 7.88 5.82 -2.99
N LEU A 93 7.39 7.05 -3.07
CA LEU A 93 8.18 8.26 -2.89
C LEU A 93 8.29 8.59 -1.40
N ASP A 94 9.46 9.01 -0.96
CA ASP A 94 9.69 9.32 0.45
C ASP A 94 8.91 10.55 0.88
N TYR A 95 8.95 11.63 0.08
CA TYR A 95 8.21 12.89 0.35
C TYR A 95 7.62 13.45 -0.92
N VAL A 96 6.43 14.03 -0.77
CA VAL A 96 5.74 14.79 -1.82
C VAL A 96 5.30 16.13 -1.22
N LEU A 97 5.68 17.22 -1.88
CA LEU A 97 5.25 18.56 -1.51
C LEU A 97 4.06 18.98 -2.35
N CYS A 98 3.01 19.41 -1.66
CA CYS A 98 1.82 19.96 -2.27
C CYS A 98 1.63 21.41 -1.85
N ASP A 99 1.11 22.21 -2.76
CA ASP A 99 0.68 23.56 -2.45
C ASP A 99 -0.39 23.54 -1.36
N ILE A 100 -0.27 24.39 -0.34
CA ILE A 100 -1.14 24.33 0.84
C ILE A 100 -2.60 24.69 0.52
N HIS A 101 -2.83 25.50 -0.51
CA HIS A 101 -4.18 25.99 -0.85
C HIS A 101 -4.86 25.10 -1.89
N THR A 102 -4.11 24.65 -2.89
CA THR A 102 -4.65 23.92 -4.05
C THR A 102 -4.46 22.40 -3.95
N MET A 103 -3.59 21.95 -3.05
CA MET A 103 -3.16 20.56 -2.92
C MET A 103 -2.49 19.98 -4.18
N GLN A 104 -2.11 20.86 -5.12
CA GLN A 104 -1.37 20.43 -6.31
C GLN A 104 0.04 19.99 -5.95
N VAL A 105 0.48 18.88 -6.52
CA VAL A 105 1.85 18.39 -6.38
C VAL A 105 2.83 19.36 -7.03
N LYS A 106 3.83 19.82 -6.28
CA LYS A 106 4.89 20.72 -6.72
C LYS A 106 6.24 20.05 -6.83
N ALA A 107 6.54 19.12 -5.94
CA ALA A 107 7.80 18.37 -5.96
C ALA A 107 7.63 17.00 -5.34
N ALA A 108 8.48 16.07 -5.76
CA ALA A 108 8.67 14.77 -5.14
C ALA A 108 10.15 14.59 -4.81
N ILE A 109 10.45 14.03 -3.65
CA ILE A 109 11.79 13.85 -3.13
C ILE A 109 11.96 12.38 -2.75
N GLU A 110 13.07 11.80 -3.17
CA GLU A 110 13.54 10.49 -2.71
C GLU A 110 14.91 10.64 -2.08
N LEU A 111 15.11 10.00 -0.95
CA LEU A 111 16.40 9.90 -0.31
C LEU A 111 17.15 8.70 -0.86
N GLU A 112 18.34 8.94 -1.40
CA GLU A 112 19.22 7.82 -1.74
C GLU A 112 19.71 7.15 -0.44
N PRO A 113 19.63 5.80 -0.34
CA PRO A 113 20.25 5.11 0.78
C PRO A 113 21.75 5.43 0.79
N GLY A 114 22.22 6.04 1.88
CA GLY A 114 23.61 6.43 2.03
C GLY A 114 24.54 5.23 1.77
N GLN A 115 25.74 5.47 1.22
CA GLN A 115 26.73 4.46 0.83
C GLN A 115 27.09 3.43 1.93
N SER A 116 26.74 3.69 3.18
CA SER A 116 26.93 2.76 4.30
C SER A 116 26.06 1.50 4.22
N SER A 117 24.92 1.54 3.55
CA SER A 117 24.04 0.37 3.42
C SER A 117 24.45 -0.56 2.26
N MET A 118 25.17 -0.06 1.26
CA MET A 118 25.64 -0.89 0.13
C MET A 118 26.79 -1.82 0.50
N ASN A 119 27.56 -1.49 1.55
CA ASN A 119 28.68 -2.34 2.01
C ASN A 119 28.27 -3.48 2.95
N GLN A 120 27.05 -3.45 3.51
CA GLN A 120 26.56 -4.53 4.37
C GLN A 120 25.93 -5.69 3.60
N GLN A 121 25.57 -5.48 2.34
CA GLN A 121 24.92 -6.51 1.50
C GLN A 121 25.91 -7.38 0.70
N LYS A 122 27.21 -7.10 0.80
CA LYS A 122 28.30 -7.87 0.12
C LYS A 122 29.20 -8.67 1.06
N ARG A 123 28.73 -9.00 2.27
CA ARG A 123 29.45 -9.92 3.17
C ARG A 123 28.63 -11.14 3.50
#